data_9d0ad6c12cb919589f078475eca5b7b3
#
_entry.id   9d0ad6c12cb919589f078475eca5b7b3
#
_cell.length_a   1.000
_cell.length_b   1.000
_cell.length_c   1.000
_cell.angle_alpha   90.00
_cell.angle_beta   90.00
_cell.angle_gamma   90.00
#
_symmetry.space_group_name_H-M   'P 1'
#
loop_
_entity.id
_entity.type
_entity.pdbx_description
1 polymer ?
#
loop_
_entity_poly.entity_id
_entity_poly.type
_entity_poly.pdbx_seq_one_letter_code
_entity_poly.pdbx_strand_id
1 'polypeptide(L)'
;MQLHTVTEIAIGEQLTQLEKISKEVDLRPLRWSFMHMEGVTPAQVERMKKLNMFLALNIRPIVSGGLLHRIQGDKGFAMPPMREIQESGIKWGFGTDAFEVNQFRPFQTLYFAVTGKMVGGTVVNNHTVSREAALIAHTRNNAYLFFRENDLGSIQSGYFADLVVTDKDYLTVPADQIKDIKSVMTMVGGRVVYDAATEQSTGTR
;
A
#
# COMPACT_ATOMS: atom_id res chain seq x y z
N MET A 1 -3.82 15.81 5.66
CA MET A 1 -2.47 16.19 5.14
C MET A 1 -1.62 14.94 5.00
N GLN A 2 -0.88 14.81 3.90
CA GLN A 2 0.10 13.75 3.71
C GLN A 2 1.50 14.37 3.69
N LEU A 3 2.42 13.79 4.46
CA LEU A 3 3.79 14.25 4.60
C LEU A 3 4.72 13.27 3.88
N HIS A 4 5.43 13.77 2.88
CA HIS A 4 6.43 12.99 2.15
C HIS A 4 7.67 12.79 3.02
N THR A 5 8.05 11.53 3.30
CA THR A 5 9.22 11.22 4.11
C THR A 5 9.72 9.80 3.89
N VAL A 6 11.03 9.64 3.81
CA VAL A 6 11.66 8.36 3.40
C VAL A 6 12.61 7.84 4.49
N THR A 7 13.45 8.71 5.05
CA THR A 7 14.55 8.30 5.93
C THR A 7 14.15 8.33 7.41
N GLU A 8 14.77 7.48 8.20
CA GLU A 8 14.61 7.44 9.66
C GLU A 8 14.76 8.83 10.30
N ILE A 9 15.77 9.60 9.88
CA ILE A 9 16.07 10.93 10.42
C ILE A 9 14.92 11.89 10.12
N ALA A 10 14.50 12.00 8.86
CA ALA A 10 13.43 12.91 8.45
C ALA A 10 12.11 12.58 9.13
N ILE A 11 11.77 11.27 9.26
CA ILE A 11 10.61 10.80 9.99
C ILE A 11 10.66 11.26 11.46
N GLY A 12 11.81 11.07 12.11
CA GLY A 12 12.02 11.45 13.51
C GLY A 12 11.87 12.95 13.76
N GLU A 13 12.42 13.77 12.88
CA GLU A 13 12.34 15.23 12.96
C GLU A 13 10.89 15.72 12.77
N GLN A 14 10.19 15.23 11.75
CA GLN A 14 8.80 15.58 11.49
C GLN A 14 7.89 15.14 12.64
N LEU A 15 8.07 13.92 13.18
CA LEU A 15 7.32 13.47 14.36
C LEU A 15 7.54 14.37 15.56
N THR A 16 8.75 14.82 15.79
CA THR A 16 9.06 15.72 16.91
C THR A 16 8.30 17.04 16.79
N GLN A 17 8.14 17.59 15.59
CA GLN A 17 7.32 18.79 15.40
C GLN A 17 5.83 18.49 15.56
N LEU A 18 5.32 17.38 15.03
CA LEU A 18 3.92 16.99 15.20
C LEU A 18 3.57 16.74 16.67
N GLU A 19 4.46 16.15 17.45
CA GLU A 19 4.28 15.96 18.90
C GLU A 19 4.25 17.28 19.68
N LYS A 20 4.99 18.31 19.24
CA LYS A 20 4.88 19.66 19.81
C LYS A 20 3.52 20.28 19.50
N ILE A 21 3.10 20.23 18.24
CA ILE A 21 1.81 20.76 17.78
C ILE A 21 0.65 20.03 18.50
N SER A 22 0.77 18.72 18.72
CA SER A 22 -0.28 17.92 19.36
C SER A 22 -0.56 18.30 20.82
N LYS A 23 0.31 19.06 21.46
CA LYS A 23 0.08 19.64 22.80
C LYS A 23 -0.90 20.79 22.78
N GLU A 24 -1.05 21.45 21.65
CA GLU A 24 -1.91 22.63 21.47
C GLU A 24 -3.17 22.28 20.67
N VAL A 25 -3.06 21.33 19.72
CA VAL A 25 -4.14 20.93 18.82
C VAL A 25 -4.23 19.41 18.78
N ASP A 26 -5.42 18.85 18.99
CA ASP A 26 -5.62 17.40 18.84
C ASP A 26 -5.53 16.99 17.36
N LEU A 27 -4.45 16.29 17.00
CA LEU A 27 -4.21 15.81 15.63
C LEU A 27 -4.93 14.50 15.31
N ARG A 28 -5.40 13.75 16.32
CA ARG A 28 -5.95 12.39 16.14
C ARG A 28 -7.16 12.32 15.21
N PRO A 29 -8.10 13.28 15.19
CA PRO A 29 -9.22 13.25 14.25
C PRO A 29 -8.84 13.50 12.80
N LEU A 30 -7.64 14.08 12.56
CA LEU A 30 -7.23 14.54 11.24
C LEU A 30 -6.70 13.41 10.34
N ARG A 31 -6.36 12.26 10.90
CA ARG A 31 -5.80 11.10 10.19
C ARG A 31 -4.67 11.50 9.23
N TRP A 32 -3.77 12.36 9.70
CA TRP A 32 -2.62 12.73 8.88
C TRP A 32 -1.75 11.52 8.60
N SER A 33 -1.09 11.51 7.45
CA SER A 33 -0.28 10.37 7.04
C SER A 33 1.13 10.76 6.68
N PHE A 34 2.04 9.83 6.90
CA PHE A 34 3.34 9.81 6.26
C PHE A 34 3.30 8.93 5.02
N MET A 35 4.01 9.35 3.97
CA MET A 35 4.18 8.59 2.73
C MET A 35 5.59 8.01 2.62
N HIS A 36 5.72 6.92 1.87
CA HIS A 36 6.92 6.15 1.60
C HIS A 36 7.37 5.26 2.75
N MET A 37 7.98 5.83 3.79
CA MET A 37 8.27 5.15 5.05
C MET A 37 9.30 4.00 4.95
N GLU A 38 10.17 3.98 3.95
CA GLU A 38 11.17 2.91 3.79
C GLU A 38 12.07 2.75 5.03
N GLY A 39 12.49 3.86 5.63
CA GLY A 39 13.38 3.86 6.79
C GLY A 39 12.68 3.98 8.15
N VAL A 40 11.36 3.72 8.24
CA VAL A 40 10.64 3.83 9.51
C VAL A 40 11.10 2.77 10.51
N THR A 41 11.24 3.18 11.78
CA THR A 41 11.57 2.27 12.89
C THR A 41 10.34 1.92 13.73
N PRO A 42 10.35 0.76 14.45
CA PRO A 42 9.25 0.40 15.35
C PRO A 42 8.95 1.48 16.40
N ALA A 43 9.98 2.13 16.94
CA ALA A 43 9.81 3.23 17.91
C ALA A 43 9.07 4.43 17.29
N GLN A 44 9.34 4.75 16.03
CA GLN A 44 8.63 5.81 15.30
C GLN A 44 7.18 5.41 15.01
N VAL A 45 6.92 4.16 14.66
CA VAL A 45 5.55 3.65 14.49
C VAL A 45 4.72 3.82 15.78
N GLU A 46 5.28 3.52 16.94
CA GLU A 46 4.60 3.73 18.22
C GLU A 46 4.31 5.21 18.50
N ARG A 47 5.20 6.13 18.11
CA ARG A 47 4.94 7.58 18.18
C ARG A 47 3.78 7.99 17.28
N MET A 48 3.73 7.48 16.04
CA MET A 48 2.65 7.74 15.08
C MET A 48 1.29 7.24 15.58
N LYS A 49 1.25 6.07 16.21
CA LYS A 49 0.02 5.51 16.80
C LYS A 49 -0.60 6.46 17.82
N LYS A 50 0.21 7.09 18.69
CA LYS A 50 -0.26 8.06 19.68
C LYS A 50 -0.94 9.27 19.06
N LEU A 51 -0.55 9.62 17.84
CA LEU A 51 -1.11 10.73 17.07
C LEU A 51 -2.23 10.28 16.11
N ASN A 52 -2.63 8.99 16.14
CA ASN A 52 -3.58 8.39 15.21
C ASN A 52 -3.23 8.65 13.73
N MET A 53 -1.95 8.59 13.40
CA MET A 53 -1.47 8.78 12.03
C MET A 53 -1.68 7.53 11.19
N PHE A 54 -1.72 7.72 9.88
CA PHE A 54 -1.78 6.67 8.89
C PHE A 54 -0.42 6.54 8.17
N LEU A 55 -0.02 5.32 7.82
CA LEU A 55 1.16 5.06 7.01
C LEU A 55 0.74 4.73 5.58
N ALA A 56 1.05 5.61 4.65
CA ALA A 56 0.82 5.38 3.23
C ALA A 56 2.12 4.85 2.60
N LEU A 57 2.29 3.52 2.62
CA LEU A 57 3.46 2.88 2.05
C LEU A 57 3.41 2.92 0.53
N ASN A 58 4.55 3.05 -0.12
CA ASN A 58 4.69 2.69 -1.50
C ASN A 58 5.73 1.58 -1.67
N ILE A 59 5.74 0.99 -2.85
CA ILE A 59 6.52 -0.21 -3.11
C ILE A 59 7.67 0.04 -4.08
N ARG A 60 8.29 1.23 -4.05
CA ARG A 60 9.46 1.50 -4.89
C ARG A 60 10.51 0.39 -4.91
N PRO A 61 10.75 -0.34 -3.79
CA PRO A 61 11.69 -1.47 -3.80
C PRO A 61 11.35 -2.58 -4.82
N ILE A 62 10.12 -2.66 -5.33
CA ILE A 62 9.77 -3.63 -6.39
C ILE A 62 10.62 -3.42 -7.67
N VAL A 63 11.09 -2.20 -7.90
CA VAL A 63 11.97 -1.86 -9.03
C VAL A 63 13.36 -1.42 -8.60
N SER A 64 13.53 -0.90 -7.38
CA SER A 64 14.78 -0.32 -6.87
C SER A 64 15.42 -1.08 -5.69
N GLY A 65 14.85 -2.21 -5.27
CA GLY A 65 15.30 -2.93 -4.07
C GLY A 65 16.77 -3.37 -4.13
N GLY A 66 17.27 -3.75 -5.30
CA GLY A 66 18.68 -4.04 -5.48
C GLY A 66 19.62 -2.85 -5.22
N LEU A 67 19.16 -1.62 -5.51
CA LEU A 67 19.89 -0.39 -5.18
C LEU A 67 19.85 -0.12 -3.67
N LEU A 68 18.68 -0.33 -3.03
CA LEU A 68 18.56 -0.20 -1.57
C LEU A 68 19.53 -1.13 -0.84
N HIS A 69 19.63 -2.40 -1.26
CA HIS A 69 20.59 -3.33 -0.68
C HIS A 69 22.05 -2.86 -0.87
N ARG A 70 22.37 -2.31 -2.02
CA ARG A 70 23.72 -1.81 -2.30
C ARG A 70 24.09 -0.63 -1.39
N ILE A 71 23.12 0.22 -1.05
CA ILE A 71 23.32 1.42 -0.22
C ILE A 71 23.19 1.09 1.27
N GLN A 72 22.23 0.26 1.66
CA GLN A 72 21.83 0.03 3.05
C GLN A 72 22.29 -1.34 3.61
N GLY A 73 22.91 -2.19 2.77
CA GLY A 73 23.25 -3.56 3.15
C GLY A 73 22.00 -4.35 3.55
N ASP A 74 22.14 -5.19 4.58
CA ASP A 74 21.06 -6.06 5.05
C ASP A 74 19.82 -5.31 5.57
N LYS A 75 19.97 -4.06 6.00
CA LYS A 75 18.83 -3.22 6.38
C LYS A 75 17.85 -2.99 5.21
N GLY A 76 18.33 -3.04 3.97
CA GLY A 76 17.49 -2.92 2.78
C GLY A 76 16.39 -3.99 2.69
N PHE A 77 16.60 -5.18 3.29
CA PHE A 77 15.59 -6.25 3.31
C PHE A 77 14.36 -5.95 4.19
N ALA A 78 14.44 -4.94 5.05
CA ALA A 78 13.34 -4.48 5.90
C ALA A 78 12.78 -3.11 5.45
N MET A 79 12.91 -2.77 4.17
CA MET A 79 12.50 -1.46 3.66
C MET A 79 11.41 -1.59 2.58
N PRO A 80 10.16 -1.22 2.90
CA PRO A 80 9.61 -0.87 4.23
C PRO A 80 9.42 -2.11 5.12
N PRO A 81 9.39 -1.95 6.47
CA PRO A 81 9.20 -3.05 7.42
C PRO A 81 7.70 -3.40 7.55
N MET A 82 7.11 -3.96 6.50
CA MET A 82 5.67 -4.16 6.39
C MET A 82 5.10 -5.07 7.48
N ARG A 83 5.84 -6.12 7.87
CA ARG A 83 5.42 -7.06 8.92
C ARG A 83 5.30 -6.34 10.27
N GLU A 84 6.31 -5.61 10.67
CA GLU A 84 6.34 -4.87 11.94
C GLU A 84 5.27 -3.79 11.97
N ILE A 85 5.05 -3.12 10.85
CA ILE A 85 3.96 -2.15 10.70
C ILE A 85 2.61 -2.86 10.91
N GLN A 86 2.37 -4.00 10.25
CA GLN A 86 1.15 -4.78 10.39
C GLN A 86 0.95 -5.25 11.85
N GLU A 87 1.99 -5.80 12.47
CA GLU A 87 1.96 -6.33 13.85
C GLU A 87 1.75 -5.23 14.89
N SER A 88 2.19 -4.01 14.62
CA SER A 88 1.98 -2.86 15.50
C SER A 88 0.51 -2.47 15.66
N GLY A 89 -0.35 -2.87 14.71
CA GLY A 89 -1.76 -2.51 14.67
C GLY A 89 -2.05 -1.08 14.19
N ILE A 90 -1.04 -0.32 13.76
CA ILE A 90 -1.27 0.99 13.14
C ILE A 90 -2.03 0.83 11.83
N LYS A 91 -2.87 1.82 11.49
CA LYS A 91 -3.51 1.85 10.17
C LYS A 91 -2.49 2.20 9.09
N TRP A 92 -2.41 1.37 8.07
CA TRP A 92 -1.52 1.56 6.94
C TRP A 92 -2.16 1.09 5.64
N GLY A 93 -1.71 1.61 4.53
CA GLY A 93 -2.19 1.25 3.21
C GLY A 93 -1.10 1.35 2.16
N PHE A 94 -1.40 0.89 0.94
CA PHE A 94 -0.49 0.88 -0.18
C PHE A 94 -0.86 1.90 -1.26
N GLY A 95 0.19 2.50 -1.84
CA GLY A 95 0.12 3.20 -3.11
C GLY A 95 1.21 2.68 -4.07
N THR A 96 1.00 2.86 -5.36
CA THR A 96 1.97 2.45 -6.40
C THR A 96 3.05 3.49 -6.65
N ASP A 97 2.77 4.77 -6.38
CA ASP A 97 3.61 5.90 -6.80
C ASP A 97 3.89 5.86 -8.32
N ALA A 98 2.86 5.53 -9.08
CA ALA A 98 2.93 5.05 -10.47
C ALA A 98 3.69 5.97 -11.42
N PHE A 99 3.62 7.28 -11.22
CA PHE A 99 4.32 8.24 -12.07
C PHE A 99 5.84 8.16 -11.88
N GLU A 100 6.29 8.06 -10.64
CA GLU A 100 7.72 8.01 -10.29
C GLU A 100 8.34 6.65 -10.61
N VAL A 101 7.61 5.56 -10.33
CA VAL A 101 8.15 4.19 -10.37
C VAL A 101 7.77 3.44 -11.64
N ASN A 102 6.95 4.04 -12.50
CA ASN A 102 6.45 3.43 -13.74
C ASN A 102 5.76 2.06 -13.54
N GLN A 103 5.28 1.79 -12.33
CA GLN A 103 4.51 0.61 -11.97
C GLN A 103 3.15 1.06 -11.44
N PHE A 104 2.06 0.75 -12.15
CA PHE A 104 0.71 1.19 -11.82
C PHE A 104 -0.27 0.03 -11.54
N ARG A 105 0.16 -1.22 -11.71
CA ARG A 105 -0.72 -2.38 -11.59
C ARG A 105 -0.91 -2.79 -10.13
N PRO A 106 -2.14 -2.78 -9.59
CA PRO A 106 -2.40 -3.14 -8.19
C PRO A 106 -1.89 -4.54 -7.80
N PHE A 107 -2.03 -5.52 -8.69
CA PHE A 107 -1.57 -6.89 -8.41
C PHE A 107 -0.04 -7.03 -8.34
N GLN A 108 0.73 -6.13 -8.96
CA GLN A 108 2.17 -6.07 -8.73
C GLN A 108 2.51 -5.52 -7.34
N THR A 109 1.73 -4.55 -6.85
CA THR A 109 1.84 -4.07 -5.46
C THR A 109 1.56 -5.19 -4.47
N LEU A 110 0.46 -5.91 -4.66
CA LEU A 110 0.09 -7.05 -3.82
C LEU A 110 1.12 -8.19 -3.90
N TYR A 111 1.66 -8.46 -5.10
CA TYR A 111 2.75 -9.43 -5.28
C TYR A 111 3.97 -9.08 -4.44
N PHE A 112 4.43 -7.84 -4.49
CA PHE A 112 5.57 -7.40 -3.68
C PHE A 112 5.28 -7.54 -2.18
N ALA A 113 4.11 -7.09 -1.71
CA ALA A 113 3.74 -7.16 -0.31
C ALA A 113 3.76 -8.58 0.25
N VAL A 114 3.36 -9.56 -0.57
CA VAL A 114 3.26 -10.98 -0.19
C VAL A 114 4.59 -11.72 -0.36
N THR A 115 5.38 -11.38 -1.37
CA THR A 115 6.58 -12.16 -1.74
C THR A 115 7.89 -11.46 -1.41
N GLY A 116 7.90 -10.16 -1.25
CA GLY A 116 9.13 -9.36 -1.11
C GLY A 116 10.01 -9.34 -2.34
N LYS A 117 9.47 -9.77 -3.51
CA LYS A 117 10.24 -9.91 -4.75
C LYS A 117 10.08 -8.70 -5.65
N MET A 118 11.15 -8.32 -6.31
CA MET A 118 11.12 -7.44 -7.48
C MET A 118 10.31 -8.07 -8.61
N VAL A 119 9.92 -7.26 -9.59
CA VAL A 119 9.20 -7.74 -10.80
C VAL A 119 9.94 -8.90 -11.47
N GLY A 120 11.27 -8.85 -11.48
CA GLY A 120 12.15 -9.92 -12.04
C GLY A 120 12.35 -11.15 -11.14
N GLY A 121 11.71 -11.21 -9.96
CA GLY A 121 11.74 -12.38 -9.06
C GLY A 121 12.82 -12.35 -7.98
N THR A 122 13.72 -11.36 -7.97
CA THR A 122 14.75 -11.23 -6.93
C THR A 122 14.11 -10.81 -5.60
N VAL A 123 14.39 -11.55 -4.52
CA VAL A 123 13.96 -11.18 -3.16
C VAL A 123 14.72 -9.95 -2.69
N VAL A 124 14.00 -8.92 -2.28
CA VAL A 124 14.55 -7.65 -1.77
C VAL A 124 13.88 -7.17 -0.48
N ASN A 125 12.87 -7.90 0.01
CA ASN A 125 12.23 -7.62 1.29
C ASN A 125 11.86 -8.93 1.99
N ASN A 126 12.23 -9.08 3.26
CA ASN A 126 11.95 -10.24 4.09
C ASN A 126 10.81 -9.98 5.10
N HIS A 127 10.28 -8.77 5.15
CA HIS A 127 9.25 -8.30 6.08
C HIS A 127 7.88 -8.24 5.40
N THR A 128 7.52 -9.35 4.74
CA THR A 128 6.29 -9.51 3.98
C THR A 128 5.07 -9.69 4.88
N VAL A 129 3.88 -9.53 4.30
CA VAL A 129 2.59 -9.71 4.98
C VAL A 129 1.72 -10.77 4.29
N SER A 130 0.65 -11.22 4.95
CA SER A 130 -0.30 -12.16 4.36
C SER A 130 -1.06 -11.52 3.18
N ARG A 131 -1.69 -12.37 2.35
CA ARG A 131 -2.53 -11.92 1.23
C ARG A 131 -3.69 -11.06 1.71
N GLU A 132 -4.35 -11.49 2.79
CA GLU A 132 -5.47 -10.79 3.38
C GLU A 132 -5.04 -9.42 3.92
N ALA A 133 -3.92 -9.36 4.65
CA ALA A 133 -3.38 -8.09 5.16
C ALA A 133 -3.03 -7.13 4.02
N ALA A 134 -2.38 -7.62 2.96
CA ALA A 134 -2.05 -6.83 1.78
C ALA A 134 -3.30 -6.31 1.06
N LEU A 135 -4.33 -7.17 0.89
CA LEU A 135 -5.59 -6.77 0.26
C LEU A 135 -6.34 -5.73 1.10
N ILE A 136 -6.42 -5.92 2.41
CA ILE A 136 -7.04 -4.96 3.34
C ILE A 136 -6.31 -3.62 3.29
N ALA A 137 -4.98 -3.63 3.27
CA ALA A 137 -4.17 -2.42 3.16
C ALA A 137 -4.40 -1.68 1.83
N HIS A 138 -4.65 -2.42 0.75
CA HIS A 138 -4.89 -1.86 -0.59
C HIS A 138 -6.33 -1.38 -0.81
N THR A 139 -7.29 -1.78 0.02
CA THR A 139 -8.72 -1.47 -0.13
C THR A 139 -9.29 -0.74 1.08
N ARG A 140 -9.68 -1.48 2.11
CA ARG A 140 -10.38 -0.96 3.30
C ARG A 140 -9.58 0.11 4.04
N ASN A 141 -8.28 -0.10 4.21
CA ASN A 141 -7.45 0.86 4.92
C ASN A 141 -7.25 2.15 4.10
N ASN A 142 -7.15 2.06 2.77
CA ASN A 142 -7.12 3.25 1.94
C ASN A 142 -8.44 4.04 2.00
N ALA A 143 -9.60 3.35 2.03
CA ALA A 143 -10.89 4.02 2.26
C ALA A 143 -10.89 4.78 3.61
N TYR A 144 -10.34 4.17 4.67
CA TYR A 144 -10.20 4.83 5.97
C TYR A 144 -9.35 6.11 5.89
N LEU A 145 -8.25 6.12 5.14
CA LEU A 145 -7.43 7.31 4.96
C LEU A 145 -8.23 8.49 4.36
N PHE A 146 -9.16 8.19 3.47
CA PHE A 146 -10.02 9.17 2.79
C PHE A 146 -11.34 9.46 3.51
N PHE A 147 -11.52 8.97 4.75
CA PHE A 147 -12.78 9.11 5.51
C PHE A 147 -13.99 8.50 4.77
N ARG A 148 -13.77 7.44 4.02
CA ARG A 148 -14.76 6.74 3.20
C ARG A 148 -14.95 5.27 3.63
N GLU A 149 -14.54 4.91 4.84
CA GLU A 149 -14.63 3.54 5.37
C GLU A 149 -16.07 3.04 5.55
N ASN A 150 -17.03 3.93 5.51
CA ASN A 150 -18.46 3.60 5.67
C ASN A 150 -19.18 3.37 4.33
N ASP A 151 -18.52 3.59 3.21
CA ASP A 151 -19.10 3.47 1.87
C ASP A 151 -18.15 2.94 0.79
N LEU A 152 -16.86 2.78 1.09
CA LEU A 152 -15.83 2.25 0.18
C LEU A 152 -14.94 1.19 0.84
N GLY A 153 -14.22 0.44 0.02
CA GLY A 153 -13.17 -0.48 0.43
C GLY A 153 -13.64 -1.85 0.92
N SER A 154 -14.95 -2.13 0.89
CA SER A 154 -15.53 -3.41 1.27
C SER A 154 -16.75 -3.73 0.41
N ILE A 155 -17.03 -5.02 0.23
CA ILE A 155 -18.26 -5.50 -0.44
C ILE A 155 -19.31 -5.70 0.65
N GLN A 156 -20.16 -4.71 0.83
CA GLN A 156 -21.24 -4.72 1.84
C GLN A 156 -22.49 -4.00 1.29
N SER A 157 -23.67 -4.36 1.83
CA SER A 157 -24.90 -3.64 1.52
C SER A 157 -24.78 -2.18 1.96
N GLY A 158 -25.16 -1.25 1.09
CA GLY A 158 -25.06 0.20 1.33
C GLY A 158 -23.74 0.83 0.89
N TYR A 159 -22.72 0.03 0.52
CA TYR A 159 -21.47 0.53 -0.05
C TYR A 159 -21.58 0.78 -1.54
N PHE A 160 -20.73 1.66 -2.08
CA PHE A 160 -20.64 1.81 -3.53
C PHE A 160 -20.19 0.51 -4.18
N ALA A 161 -20.78 0.18 -5.31
CA ALA A 161 -20.39 -0.97 -6.11
C ALA A 161 -19.12 -0.60 -6.94
N ASP A 162 -18.01 -0.40 -6.25
CA ASP A 162 -16.67 -0.24 -6.81
C ASP A 162 -16.00 -1.61 -6.76
N LEU A 163 -16.09 -2.36 -7.86
CA LEU A 163 -15.74 -3.78 -7.93
C LEU A 163 -14.76 -4.06 -9.05
N VAL A 164 -13.90 -5.04 -8.82
CA VAL A 164 -13.07 -5.64 -9.86
C VAL A 164 -13.35 -7.14 -9.92
N VAL A 165 -13.60 -7.67 -11.11
CA VAL A 165 -13.59 -9.10 -11.39
C VAL A 165 -12.26 -9.47 -12.01
N THR A 166 -11.63 -10.51 -11.52
CA THR A 166 -10.29 -10.93 -11.91
C THR A 166 -10.31 -12.28 -12.61
N ASP A 167 -9.34 -12.52 -13.50
CA ASP A 167 -9.18 -13.78 -14.25
C ASP A 167 -8.68 -14.95 -13.38
N LYS A 168 -8.16 -14.66 -12.18
CA LYS A 168 -7.66 -15.66 -11.22
C LYS A 168 -8.06 -15.27 -9.80
N ASP A 169 -8.21 -16.27 -8.94
CA ASP A 169 -8.43 -16.06 -7.51
C ASP A 169 -7.14 -15.60 -6.82
N TYR A 170 -7.11 -14.35 -6.37
CA TYR A 170 -6.00 -13.75 -5.67
C TYR A 170 -5.61 -14.52 -4.39
N LEU A 171 -6.59 -15.07 -3.67
CA LEU A 171 -6.33 -15.72 -2.38
C LEU A 171 -5.67 -17.10 -2.54
N THR A 172 -5.87 -17.78 -3.66
CA THR A 172 -5.42 -19.15 -3.86
C THR A 172 -4.37 -19.35 -4.96
N VAL A 173 -4.27 -18.42 -5.91
CA VAL A 173 -3.27 -18.52 -6.99
C VAL A 173 -1.83 -18.65 -6.43
N PRO A 174 -0.90 -19.39 -7.05
CA PRO A 174 0.50 -19.41 -6.62
C PRO A 174 1.06 -17.98 -6.46
N ALA A 175 1.83 -17.75 -5.38
CA ALA A 175 2.26 -16.38 -5.01
C ALA A 175 3.00 -15.66 -6.15
N ASP A 176 3.82 -16.39 -6.92
CA ASP A 176 4.55 -15.83 -8.07
C ASP A 176 3.65 -15.44 -9.26
N GLN A 177 2.40 -15.89 -9.27
CA GLN A 177 1.42 -15.52 -10.29
C GLN A 177 0.51 -14.35 -9.90
N ILE A 178 0.58 -13.85 -8.67
CA ILE A 178 -0.23 -12.71 -8.22
C ILE A 178 -0.02 -11.51 -9.16
N LYS A 179 1.20 -11.24 -9.57
CA LYS A 179 1.56 -10.13 -10.47
C LYS A 179 0.93 -10.23 -11.86
N ASP A 180 0.50 -11.44 -12.25
CA ASP A 180 -0.04 -11.72 -13.58
C ASP A 180 -1.58 -11.71 -13.61
N ILE A 181 -2.23 -11.49 -12.46
CA ILE A 181 -3.67 -11.35 -12.35
C ILE A 181 -4.12 -10.12 -13.15
N LYS A 182 -5.19 -10.30 -13.94
CA LYS A 182 -5.79 -9.26 -14.77
C LYS A 182 -7.20 -8.96 -14.32
N SER A 183 -7.60 -7.70 -14.42
CA SER A 183 -9.00 -7.33 -14.38
C SER A 183 -9.68 -7.81 -15.66
N VAL A 184 -10.81 -8.50 -15.53
CA VAL A 184 -11.69 -8.87 -16.66
C VAL A 184 -12.91 -7.96 -16.70
N MET A 185 -13.31 -7.38 -15.57
CA MET A 185 -14.33 -6.34 -15.50
C MET A 185 -14.00 -5.38 -14.36
N THR A 186 -14.25 -4.09 -14.55
CA THR A 186 -14.16 -3.08 -13.49
C THR A 186 -15.45 -2.28 -13.45
N MET A 187 -15.99 -2.11 -12.25
CA MET A 187 -17.19 -1.33 -11.99
C MET A 187 -16.87 -0.20 -11.02
N VAL A 188 -17.40 0.99 -11.27
CA VAL A 188 -17.29 2.16 -10.41
C VAL A 188 -18.69 2.75 -10.20
N GLY A 189 -19.11 2.87 -8.97
CA GLY A 189 -20.43 3.37 -8.61
C GLY A 189 -21.58 2.58 -9.27
N GLY A 190 -21.43 1.27 -9.43
CA GLY A 190 -22.41 0.40 -10.08
C GLY A 190 -22.39 0.43 -11.63
N ARG A 191 -21.49 1.21 -12.25
CA ARG A 191 -21.35 1.28 -13.70
C ARG A 191 -20.12 0.50 -14.15
N VAL A 192 -20.28 -0.38 -15.14
CA VAL A 192 -19.14 -1.06 -15.78
C VAL A 192 -18.35 -0.01 -16.55
N VAL A 193 -17.07 0.18 -16.19
CA VAL A 193 -16.15 1.13 -16.82
C VAL A 193 -15.07 0.44 -17.65
N TYR A 194 -14.90 -0.85 -17.45
CA TYR A 194 -14.01 -1.71 -18.23
C TYR A 194 -14.59 -3.12 -18.32
N ASP A 195 -14.56 -3.70 -19.53
CA ASP A 195 -14.94 -5.07 -19.79
C ASP A 195 -14.03 -5.64 -20.88
N ALA A 196 -13.21 -6.63 -20.52
CA ALA A 196 -12.25 -7.27 -21.43
C ALA A 196 -12.91 -7.92 -22.64
N ALA A 197 -14.17 -8.35 -22.53
CA ALA A 197 -14.90 -8.95 -23.66
C ALA A 197 -15.24 -7.93 -24.75
N THR A 198 -15.54 -6.69 -24.36
CA THR A 198 -15.87 -5.62 -25.31
C THR A 198 -14.63 -5.02 -25.98
N GLU A 199 -13.49 -4.93 -25.27
CA GLU A 199 -12.26 -4.41 -25.86
C GLU A 199 -11.67 -5.32 -26.93
N GLN A 200 -11.78 -6.64 -26.76
CA GLN A 200 -11.32 -7.62 -27.76
C GLN A 200 -12.10 -7.47 -29.09
N SER A 201 -13.35 -7.00 -29.06
CA SER A 201 -14.17 -6.80 -30.26
C SER A 201 -13.82 -5.55 -31.04
N THR A 202 -13.16 -4.55 -30.42
CA THR A 202 -12.78 -3.27 -31.06
C THR A 202 -11.36 -3.26 -31.60
N GLY A 203 -10.53 -4.25 -31.24
CA GLY A 203 -9.12 -4.37 -31.64
C GLY A 203 -8.88 -4.98 -33.02
N THR A 204 -9.94 -5.32 -33.79
CA THR A 204 -9.84 -5.88 -35.15
C THR A 204 -10.25 -4.82 -36.18
N ARG A 205 -9.49 -3.74 -36.27
CA ARG A 205 -9.53 -2.83 -37.43
C ARG A 205 -8.12 -2.44 -37.82
#